data_7705c879f8970061a35c6f9ecbe546b0
#
_entry.id   7705c879f8970061a35c6f9ecbe546b0
#
_cell.length_a   1.000
_cell.length_b   1.000
_cell.length_c   1.000
_cell.angle_alpha   90.00
_cell.angle_beta   90.00
_cell.angle_gamma   90.00
#
_symmetry.space_group_name_H-M   'P 1'
#
loop_
_entity.id
_entity.type
_entity.pdbx_description
1 polymer ?
#
loop_
_entity_poly.entity_id
_entity_poly.type
_entity_poly.pdbx_seq_one_letter_code
_entity_poly.pdbx_strand_id
1 'polypeptide(L)'
;MITLYDADRCPFCARVRIALAEKGISYEPVAIDLSNRPGWLYEKNPAGKVPVLEEDTFLLPESVVIMEYLEERYPEPPLLPADPALRALERLRIFRFDDELGDHYYAFRRGEENALAERLQAFDPPPYGLTAIAYAPWVIRAREMLGLELPPHVDAWLTDLGERPAVREELDVVAAL
;
A
#
# COMPACT_ATOMS: atom_id res chain seq x y z
N MET A 1 12.80 -12.70 -13.15
CA MET A 1 12.42 -13.00 -11.74
C MET A 1 12.25 -11.68 -11.03
N ILE A 2 11.18 -11.53 -10.24
CA ILE A 2 10.95 -10.28 -9.50
C ILE A 2 11.58 -10.37 -8.12
N THR A 3 12.32 -9.33 -7.72
CA THR A 3 12.80 -9.10 -6.36
C THR A 3 12.10 -7.86 -5.81
N LEU A 4 11.61 -7.92 -4.58
CA LEU A 4 11.03 -6.78 -3.89
C LEU A 4 11.91 -6.40 -2.69
N TYR A 5 12.51 -5.22 -2.73
CA TYR A 5 13.16 -4.61 -1.57
C TYR A 5 12.08 -4.03 -0.67
N ASP A 6 11.93 -4.62 0.51
CA ASP A 6 10.72 -4.55 1.31
C ASP A 6 11.00 -4.26 2.79
N ALA A 7 10.01 -3.78 3.50
CA ALA A 7 10.03 -3.67 4.96
C ALA A 7 8.61 -3.87 5.51
N ASP A 8 8.43 -4.80 6.44
CA ASP A 8 7.11 -5.19 7.00
C ASP A 8 6.35 -4.00 7.59
N ARG A 9 7.05 -3.10 8.27
CA ARG A 9 6.45 -1.89 8.85
C ARG A 9 6.02 -0.84 7.81
N CYS A 10 6.47 -0.96 6.56
CA CYS A 10 6.24 0.06 5.54
C CYS A 10 4.88 -0.14 4.85
N PRO A 11 3.91 0.77 5.00
CA PRO A 11 2.63 0.64 4.32
C PRO A 11 2.73 0.81 2.79
N PHE A 12 3.75 1.52 2.29
CA PHE A 12 4.02 1.60 0.86
C PHE A 12 4.48 0.24 0.28
N CYS A 13 5.26 -0.53 1.05
CA CYS A 13 5.63 -1.90 0.68
C CYS A 13 4.41 -2.82 0.69
N ALA A 14 3.53 -2.68 1.67
CA ALA A 14 2.28 -3.42 1.75
C ALA A 14 1.41 -3.28 0.49
N ARG A 15 1.33 -2.09 -0.11
CA ARG A 15 0.66 -1.89 -1.41
C ARG A 15 1.15 -2.87 -2.46
N VAL A 16 2.48 -3.00 -2.56
CA VAL A 16 3.10 -3.84 -3.59
C VAL A 16 2.93 -5.32 -3.26
N ARG A 17 3.09 -5.72 -1.97
CA ARG A 17 2.84 -7.10 -1.54
C ARG A 17 1.42 -7.55 -1.87
N ILE A 18 0.42 -6.74 -1.52
CA ILE A 18 -0.99 -7.05 -1.82
C ILE A 18 -1.21 -7.15 -3.33
N ALA A 19 -0.68 -6.22 -4.13
CA ALA A 19 -0.84 -6.24 -5.59
C ALA A 19 -0.19 -7.48 -6.22
N LEU A 20 1.01 -7.88 -5.78
CA LEU A 20 1.70 -9.09 -6.24
C LEU A 20 0.90 -10.34 -5.87
N ALA A 21 0.40 -10.43 -4.64
CA ALA A 21 -0.39 -11.55 -4.16
C ALA A 21 -1.73 -11.68 -4.92
N GLU A 22 -2.44 -10.57 -5.16
CA GLU A 22 -3.68 -10.56 -5.94
C GLU A 22 -3.49 -11.04 -7.37
N LYS A 23 -2.36 -10.72 -7.96
CA LYS A 23 -2.00 -11.16 -9.31
C LYS A 23 -1.36 -12.55 -9.36
N GLY A 24 -1.17 -13.20 -8.21
CA GLY A 24 -0.54 -14.52 -8.13
C GLY A 24 0.92 -14.51 -8.59
N ILE A 25 1.62 -13.38 -8.45
CA ILE A 25 3.00 -13.21 -8.92
C ILE A 25 3.95 -13.57 -7.79
N SER A 26 4.79 -14.58 -8.03
CA SER A 26 5.85 -14.95 -7.11
C SER A 26 7.02 -13.97 -7.20
N TYR A 27 7.58 -13.61 -6.06
CA TYR A 27 8.73 -12.71 -5.96
C TYR A 27 9.67 -13.14 -4.84
N GLU A 28 10.90 -12.65 -4.84
CA GLU A 28 11.87 -12.82 -3.77
C GLU A 28 11.90 -11.56 -2.89
N PRO A 29 11.50 -11.65 -1.61
CA PRO A 29 11.57 -10.51 -0.72
C PRO A 29 12.99 -10.30 -0.20
N VAL A 30 13.47 -9.06 -0.23
CA VAL A 30 14.71 -8.62 0.42
C VAL A 30 14.36 -7.64 1.52
N ALA A 31 14.44 -8.11 2.77
CA ALA A 31 14.07 -7.31 3.93
C ALA A 31 15.07 -6.17 4.18
N ILE A 32 14.55 -4.96 4.36
CA ILE A 32 15.32 -3.75 4.65
C ILE A 32 15.00 -3.26 6.06
N ASP A 33 16.04 -3.15 6.89
CA ASP A 33 15.93 -2.46 8.16
C ASP A 33 15.86 -0.93 7.92
N LEU A 34 14.68 -0.34 8.15
CA LEU A 34 14.45 1.10 7.95
C LEU A 34 15.20 1.97 8.95
N SER A 35 15.64 1.41 10.09
CA SER A 35 16.45 2.11 11.11
C SER A 35 17.94 2.10 10.75
N ASN A 36 18.38 1.12 9.97
CA ASN A 36 19.77 0.93 9.56
C ASN A 36 19.85 0.49 8.10
N ARG A 37 19.52 1.40 7.19
CA ARG A 37 19.47 1.12 5.75
C ARG A 37 20.87 0.78 5.21
N PRO A 38 21.00 -0.35 4.48
CA PRO A 38 22.29 -0.73 3.90
C PRO A 38 22.71 0.24 2.79
N GLY A 39 24.01 0.54 2.70
CA GLY A 39 24.54 1.49 1.71
C GLY A 39 24.20 1.14 0.26
N TRP A 40 24.16 -0.15 -0.07
CA TRP A 40 23.80 -0.61 -1.42
C TRP A 40 22.36 -0.31 -1.82
N LEU A 41 21.43 -0.05 -0.87
CA LEU A 41 20.05 0.35 -1.19
C LEU A 41 20.02 1.66 -1.97
N TYR A 42 20.96 2.59 -1.71
CA TYR A 42 21.06 3.86 -2.42
C TYR A 42 21.51 3.71 -3.88
N GLU A 43 22.13 2.55 -4.23
CA GLU A 43 22.42 2.18 -5.62
C GLU A 43 21.14 1.72 -6.33
N LYS A 44 20.21 1.08 -5.62
CA LYS A 44 18.90 0.65 -6.13
C LYS A 44 17.90 1.79 -6.21
N ASN A 45 17.87 2.65 -5.20
CA ASN A 45 17.04 3.85 -5.12
C ASN A 45 17.84 4.97 -4.44
N PRO A 46 18.27 6.01 -5.16
CA PRO A 46 19.06 7.12 -4.59
C PRO A 46 18.38 7.83 -3.40
N ALA A 47 17.04 7.77 -3.28
CA ALA A 47 16.32 8.27 -2.13
C ALA A 47 16.41 7.35 -0.89
N GLY A 48 17.00 6.15 -1.01
CA GLY A 48 17.09 5.16 0.06
C GLY A 48 15.73 4.70 0.60
N LYS A 49 14.68 4.80 -0.20
CA LYS A 49 13.31 4.41 0.17
C LYS A 49 12.94 3.05 -0.38
N VAL A 50 12.01 2.38 0.30
CA VAL A 50 11.31 1.18 -0.14
C VAL A 50 9.82 1.48 -0.30
N PRO A 51 9.08 0.72 -1.14
CA PRO A 51 9.54 -0.44 -1.92
C PRO A 51 10.40 -0.06 -3.13
N VAL A 52 11.23 -0.99 -3.57
CA VAL A 52 11.81 -1.01 -4.92
C VAL A 52 11.53 -2.38 -5.51
N LEU A 53 11.00 -2.42 -6.72
CA LEU A 53 10.85 -3.64 -7.49
C LEU A 53 12.02 -3.75 -8.46
N GLU A 54 12.65 -4.93 -8.52
CA GLU A 54 13.66 -5.27 -9.51
C GLU A 54 13.18 -6.45 -10.36
N GLU A 55 13.14 -6.27 -11.68
CA GLU A 55 12.88 -7.35 -12.63
C GLU A 55 14.03 -7.37 -13.65
N ASP A 56 14.85 -8.42 -13.60
CA ASP A 56 16.10 -8.56 -14.38
C ASP A 56 17.08 -7.39 -14.11
N THR A 57 17.19 -6.42 -15.04
CA THR A 57 18.02 -5.20 -14.89
C THR A 57 17.16 -3.94 -14.68
N PHE A 58 15.84 -4.08 -14.64
CA PHE A 58 14.91 -2.97 -14.47
C PHE A 58 14.64 -2.73 -13.00
N LEU A 59 14.88 -1.50 -12.54
CA LEU A 59 14.63 -1.05 -11.17
C LEU A 59 13.49 -0.03 -11.18
N LEU A 60 12.49 -0.24 -10.36
CA LEU A 60 11.33 0.63 -10.26
C LEU A 60 11.04 0.97 -8.80
N PRO A 61 11.31 2.18 -8.33
CA PRO A 61 10.81 2.71 -7.06
C PRO A 61 9.36 3.25 -7.22
N GLU A 62 8.79 3.73 -6.12
CA GLU A 62 7.45 4.32 -5.98
C GLU A 62 6.31 3.30 -6.07
N SER A 63 5.68 3.04 -4.91
CA SER A 63 4.68 1.98 -4.77
C SER A 63 3.51 2.07 -5.74
N VAL A 64 3.02 3.29 -6.03
CA VAL A 64 1.91 3.49 -6.97
C VAL A 64 2.36 3.16 -8.40
N VAL A 65 3.57 3.59 -8.78
CA VAL A 65 4.12 3.30 -10.11
C VAL A 65 4.40 1.81 -10.26
N ILE A 66 4.86 1.14 -9.20
CA ILE A 66 5.03 -0.32 -9.19
C ILE A 66 3.68 -1.02 -9.40
N MET A 67 2.63 -0.62 -8.69
CA MET A 67 1.29 -1.21 -8.85
C MET A 67 0.75 -1.03 -10.28
N GLU A 68 0.94 0.16 -10.87
CA GLU A 68 0.56 0.42 -12.28
C GLU A 68 1.37 -0.45 -13.26
N TYR A 69 2.67 -0.57 -13.04
CA TYR A 69 3.52 -1.47 -13.84
C TYR A 69 3.02 -2.92 -13.78
N LEU A 70 2.71 -3.41 -12.58
CA LEU A 70 2.18 -4.76 -12.41
C LEU A 70 0.83 -4.94 -13.11
N GLU A 71 -0.03 -3.92 -13.10
CA GLU A 71 -1.32 -3.94 -13.79
C GLU A 71 -1.17 -4.02 -15.32
N GLU A 72 -0.20 -3.30 -15.88
CA GLU A 72 0.07 -3.32 -17.31
C GLU A 72 0.82 -4.58 -17.76
N ARG A 73 1.80 -5.02 -16.94
CA ARG A 73 2.66 -6.17 -17.25
C ARG A 73 1.95 -7.51 -17.09
N TYR A 74 1.04 -7.57 -16.12
CA TYR A 74 0.27 -8.75 -15.73
C TYR A 74 -1.21 -8.35 -15.62
N PRO A 75 -1.93 -8.23 -16.76
CA PRO A 75 -3.28 -7.63 -16.78
C PRO A 75 -4.34 -8.48 -16.06
N GLU A 76 -4.08 -9.76 -15.79
CA GLU A 76 -5.03 -10.65 -15.13
C GLU A 76 -4.56 -11.09 -13.73
N PRO A 77 -5.45 -11.09 -12.73
CA PRO A 77 -6.77 -10.46 -12.74
C PRO A 77 -6.65 -8.92 -12.75
N PRO A 78 -7.59 -8.20 -13.40
CA PRO A 78 -7.54 -6.74 -13.47
C PRO A 78 -7.85 -6.11 -12.11
N LEU A 79 -7.05 -5.12 -11.71
CA LEU A 79 -7.22 -4.32 -10.50
C LEU A 79 -7.67 -2.88 -10.81
N LEU A 80 -7.78 -2.52 -12.08
CA LEU A 80 -8.35 -1.27 -12.57
C LEU A 80 -9.54 -1.54 -13.50
N PRO A 81 -10.53 -0.64 -13.54
CA PRO A 81 -11.65 -0.75 -14.47
C PRO A 81 -11.18 -0.78 -15.93
N ALA A 82 -11.94 -1.45 -16.81
CA ALA A 82 -11.65 -1.45 -18.25
C ALA A 82 -11.91 -0.07 -18.90
N ASP A 83 -12.90 0.68 -18.40
CA ASP A 83 -13.23 2.01 -18.90
C ASP A 83 -12.15 3.04 -18.60
N PRO A 84 -11.58 3.74 -19.59
CA PRO A 84 -10.50 4.70 -19.37
C PRO A 84 -10.86 5.89 -18.47
N ALA A 85 -12.11 6.33 -18.47
CA ALA A 85 -12.54 7.45 -17.62
C ALA A 85 -12.60 7.01 -16.16
N LEU A 86 -13.12 5.80 -15.89
CA LEU A 86 -13.11 5.23 -14.54
C LEU A 86 -11.69 4.98 -14.05
N ARG A 87 -10.79 4.45 -14.90
CA ARG A 87 -9.36 4.31 -14.57
C ARG A 87 -8.72 5.64 -14.18
N ALA A 88 -9.05 6.71 -14.90
CA ALA A 88 -8.53 8.06 -14.58
C ALA A 88 -9.04 8.55 -13.22
N LEU A 89 -10.30 8.28 -12.87
CA LEU A 89 -10.85 8.63 -11.55
C LEU A 89 -10.19 7.85 -10.42
N GLU A 90 -9.93 6.54 -10.61
CA GLU A 90 -9.18 5.72 -9.66
C GLU A 90 -7.76 6.30 -9.42
N ARG A 91 -7.05 6.62 -10.50
CA ARG A 91 -5.72 7.24 -10.42
C ARG A 91 -5.74 8.60 -9.72
N LEU A 92 -6.75 9.43 -10.02
CA LEU A 92 -6.92 10.73 -9.36
C LEU A 92 -7.11 10.56 -7.85
N ARG A 93 -7.88 9.55 -7.43
CA ARG A 93 -8.09 9.25 -6.02
C ARG A 93 -6.78 8.80 -5.36
N ILE A 94 -6.03 7.88 -5.97
CA ILE A 94 -4.72 7.46 -5.46
C ILE A 94 -3.75 8.65 -5.36
N PHE A 95 -3.77 9.57 -6.33
CA PHE A 95 -2.95 10.78 -6.32
C PHE A 95 -3.26 11.70 -5.13
N ARG A 96 -4.51 11.73 -4.67
CA ARG A 96 -4.95 12.53 -3.51
C ARG A 96 -4.74 11.84 -2.16
N PHE A 97 -4.18 10.65 -2.16
CA PHE A 97 -4.02 9.84 -0.95
C PHE A 97 -3.33 10.61 0.20
N ASP A 98 -2.26 11.35 -0.08
CA ASP A 98 -1.53 12.08 0.96
C ASP A 98 -2.41 13.17 1.58
N ASP A 99 -3.12 13.95 0.79
CA ASP A 99 -4.06 14.99 1.24
C ASP A 99 -5.26 14.39 2.01
N GLU A 100 -5.73 13.21 1.59
CA GLU A 100 -6.94 12.59 2.17
C GLU A 100 -6.63 11.82 3.46
N LEU A 101 -5.49 11.12 3.52
CA LEU A 101 -5.19 10.22 4.64
C LEU A 101 -3.71 10.20 5.04
N GLY A 102 -2.78 10.15 4.07
CA GLY A 102 -1.37 9.86 4.32
C GLY A 102 -0.70 10.87 5.25
N ASP A 103 -0.81 12.15 4.95
CA ASP A 103 -0.19 13.22 5.75
C ASP A 103 -0.77 13.26 7.17
N HIS A 104 -2.09 13.07 7.31
CA HIS A 104 -2.76 13.04 8.62
C HIS A 104 -2.35 11.82 9.45
N TYR A 105 -2.15 10.66 8.82
CA TYR A 105 -1.64 9.46 9.48
C TYR A 105 -0.23 9.68 10.04
N TYR A 106 0.67 10.27 9.26
CA TYR A 106 2.03 10.52 9.71
C TYR A 106 2.12 11.64 10.73
N ALA A 107 1.29 12.70 10.62
CA ALA A 107 1.19 13.74 11.63
C ALA A 107 0.70 13.16 12.98
N PHE A 108 -0.32 12.29 12.96
CA PHE A 108 -0.79 11.57 14.15
C PHE A 108 0.35 10.77 14.82
N ARG A 109 1.12 10.02 14.02
CA ARG A 109 2.25 9.23 14.54
C ARG A 109 3.36 10.07 15.17
N ARG A 110 3.53 11.31 14.74
CA ARG A 110 4.51 12.24 15.29
C ARG A 110 3.97 13.04 16.47
N GLY A 111 2.70 12.86 16.85
CA GLY A 111 2.04 13.65 17.89
C GLY A 111 1.78 15.10 17.48
N GLU A 112 1.69 15.36 16.19
CA GLU A 112 1.41 16.68 15.61
C GLU A 112 -0.10 16.90 15.43
N GLU A 113 -0.50 18.16 15.22
CA GLU A 113 -1.87 18.50 14.86
C GLU A 113 -2.26 17.78 13.56
N ASN A 114 -3.41 17.11 13.56
CA ASN A 114 -3.86 16.31 12.44
C ASN A 114 -5.39 16.19 12.44
N ALA A 115 -5.94 15.71 11.34
CA ALA A 115 -7.36 15.45 11.17
C ALA A 115 -7.65 13.97 10.87
N LEU A 116 -6.80 13.04 11.33
CA LEU A 116 -6.92 11.62 10.95
C LEU A 116 -8.28 11.02 11.28
N ALA A 117 -8.82 11.31 12.48
CA ALA A 117 -10.12 10.79 12.89
C ALA A 117 -11.25 11.35 12.01
N GLU A 118 -11.26 12.65 11.71
CA GLU A 118 -12.21 13.29 10.83
C GLU A 118 -12.10 12.77 9.40
N ARG A 119 -10.87 12.52 8.92
CA ARG A 119 -10.62 11.95 7.60
C ARG A 119 -11.14 10.52 7.50
N LEU A 120 -10.91 9.70 8.53
CA LEU A 120 -11.46 8.35 8.59
C LEU A 120 -13.01 8.38 8.65
N GLN A 121 -13.59 9.32 9.39
CA GLN A 121 -15.05 9.49 9.45
C GLN A 121 -15.65 9.89 8.11
N ALA A 122 -14.95 10.72 7.34
CA ALA A 122 -15.37 11.18 6.02
C ALA A 122 -14.92 10.25 4.87
N PHE A 123 -14.13 9.23 5.17
CA PHE A 123 -13.60 8.32 4.16
C PHE A 123 -14.73 7.53 3.51
N ASP A 124 -14.81 7.61 2.17
CA ASP A 124 -15.72 6.80 1.35
C ASP A 124 -14.95 5.58 0.82
N PRO A 125 -15.17 4.39 1.40
CA PRO A 125 -14.41 3.21 1.00
C PRO A 125 -14.56 2.87 -0.48
N PRO A 126 -13.45 2.74 -1.24
CA PRO A 126 -13.54 2.35 -2.65
C PRO A 126 -13.92 0.88 -2.80
N PRO A 127 -14.52 0.51 -3.95
CA PRO A 127 -14.61 -0.89 -4.32
C PRO A 127 -13.22 -1.51 -4.43
N TYR A 128 -13.16 -2.84 -4.34
CA TYR A 128 -11.86 -3.52 -4.41
C TYR A 128 -11.17 -3.29 -5.76
N GLY A 129 -9.89 -2.96 -5.70
CA GLY A 129 -9.05 -2.64 -6.83
C GLY A 129 -7.80 -1.89 -6.38
N LEU A 130 -7.07 -1.28 -7.32
CA LEU A 130 -5.82 -0.56 -7.02
C LEU A 130 -6.00 0.55 -5.98
N THR A 131 -7.13 1.26 -6.01
CA THR A 131 -7.43 2.30 -5.02
C THR A 131 -7.63 1.70 -3.63
N ALA A 132 -8.37 0.61 -3.49
CA ALA A 132 -8.52 -0.07 -2.20
C ALA A 132 -7.16 -0.53 -1.66
N ILE A 133 -6.32 -1.14 -2.51
CA ILE A 133 -4.96 -1.56 -2.17
C ILE A 133 -4.09 -0.35 -1.76
N ALA A 134 -4.29 0.81 -2.40
CA ALA A 134 -3.54 2.01 -2.06
C ALA A 134 -3.86 2.57 -0.67
N TYR A 135 -5.09 2.41 -0.18
CA TYR A 135 -5.53 2.96 1.10
C TYR A 135 -5.50 1.96 2.26
N ALA A 136 -5.82 0.69 2.01
CA ALA A 136 -5.96 -0.34 3.03
C ALA A 136 -4.76 -0.44 4.00
N PRO A 137 -3.48 -0.38 3.57
CA PRO A 137 -2.35 -0.49 4.48
C PRO A 137 -2.31 0.55 5.61
N TRP A 138 -2.82 1.77 5.36
CA TRP A 138 -2.90 2.80 6.40
C TRP A 138 -4.09 2.61 7.31
N VAL A 139 -5.24 2.19 6.78
CA VAL A 139 -6.43 1.89 7.58
C VAL A 139 -6.16 0.69 8.50
N ILE A 140 -5.49 -0.36 7.99
CA ILE A 140 -5.04 -1.50 8.79
C ILE A 140 -4.16 -1.00 9.95
N ARG A 141 -3.13 -0.21 9.66
CA ARG A 141 -2.18 0.27 10.67
C ARG A 141 -2.79 1.30 11.62
N ALA A 142 -3.78 2.08 11.18
CA ALA A 142 -4.53 2.97 12.07
C ALA A 142 -5.27 2.18 13.15
N ARG A 143 -5.90 1.07 12.78
CA ARG A 143 -6.58 0.17 13.73
C ARG A 143 -5.58 -0.63 14.57
N GLU A 144 -4.68 -1.38 13.93
CA GLU A 144 -3.86 -2.40 14.58
C GLU A 144 -2.65 -1.82 15.32
N MET A 145 -2.03 -0.76 14.78
CA MET A 145 -0.80 -0.20 15.35
C MET A 145 -1.02 1.09 16.14
N LEU A 146 -2.01 1.91 15.75
CA LEU A 146 -2.30 3.17 16.45
C LEU A 146 -3.46 3.01 17.44
N GLY A 147 -4.17 1.87 17.44
CA GLY A 147 -5.27 1.59 18.35
C GLY A 147 -6.48 2.48 18.11
N LEU A 148 -6.66 3.02 16.90
CA LEU A 148 -7.79 3.87 16.58
C LEU A 148 -9.05 3.04 16.38
N GLU A 149 -10.14 3.47 16.98
CA GLU A 149 -11.46 2.95 16.69
C GLU A 149 -11.91 3.46 15.31
N LEU A 150 -12.14 2.53 14.38
CA LEU A 150 -12.59 2.89 13.03
C LEU A 150 -14.09 3.20 13.01
N PRO A 151 -14.53 4.15 12.17
CA PRO A 151 -15.95 4.33 11.89
C PRO A 151 -16.58 3.03 11.38
N PRO A 152 -17.85 2.71 11.72
CA PRO A 152 -18.45 1.42 11.38
C PRO A 152 -18.39 1.04 9.89
N HIS A 153 -18.55 2.02 8.99
CA HIS A 153 -18.48 1.79 7.55
C HIS A 153 -17.06 1.48 7.06
N VAL A 154 -16.03 2.06 7.69
CA VAL A 154 -14.62 1.79 7.39
C VAL A 154 -14.20 0.44 7.96
N ASP A 155 -14.66 0.12 9.17
CA ASP A 155 -14.38 -1.17 9.80
C ASP A 155 -15.04 -2.34 9.04
N ALA A 156 -16.29 -2.16 8.60
CA ALA A 156 -16.97 -3.12 7.74
C ALA A 156 -16.21 -3.33 6.41
N TRP A 157 -15.81 -2.26 5.75
CA TRP A 157 -15.00 -2.33 4.53
C TRP A 157 -13.67 -3.08 4.76
N LEU A 158 -12.97 -2.77 5.85
CA LEU A 158 -11.72 -3.45 6.16
C LEU A 158 -11.93 -4.94 6.49
N THR A 159 -13.05 -5.28 7.13
CA THR A 159 -13.45 -6.66 7.40
C THR A 159 -13.68 -7.42 6.09
N ASP A 160 -14.43 -6.83 5.15
CA ASP A 160 -14.68 -7.43 3.83
C ASP A 160 -13.37 -7.61 3.04
N LEU A 161 -12.46 -6.63 3.10
CA LEU A 161 -11.13 -6.76 2.50
C LEU A 161 -10.33 -7.90 3.10
N GLY A 162 -10.42 -8.11 4.41
CA GLY A 162 -9.73 -9.18 5.14
C GLY A 162 -10.17 -10.60 4.74
N GLU A 163 -11.29 -10.77 4.03
CA GLU A 163 -11.67 -12.06 3.44
C GLU A 163 -10.79 -12.45 2.25
N ARG A 164 -10.08 -11.49 1.65
CA ARG A 164 -9.17 -11.75 0.54
C ARG A 164 -7.82 -12.25 1.06
N PRO A 165 -7.29 -13.37 0.50
CA PRO A 165 -6.01 -13.93 0.98
C PRO A 165 -4.87 -12.91 1.01
N ALA A 166 -4.72 -12.09 -0.03
CA ALA A 166 -3.67 -11.09 -0.13
C ALA A 166 -3.72 -10.01 0.98
N VAL A 167 -4.93 -9.60 1.37
CA VAL A 167 -5.11 -8.62 2.46
C VAL A 167 -4.95 -9.30 3.82
N ARG A 168 -5.37 -10.55 3.94
CA ARG A 168 -5.19 -11.35 5.17
C ARG A 168 -3.72 -11.56 5.49
N GLU A 169 -2.91 -11.89 4.48
CA GLU A 169 -1.45 -11.99 4.65
C GLU A 169 -0.86 -10.68 5.21
N GLU A 170 -1.33 -9.53 4.74
CA GLU A 170 -0.86 -8.23 5.26
C GLU A 170 -1.35 -7.96 6.68
N LEU A 171 -2.56 -8.38 7.04
CA LEU A 171 -3.05 -8.33 8.43
C LEU A 171 -2.18 -9.18 9.35
N ASP A 172 -1.79 -10.38 8.92
CA ASP A 172 -0.90 -11.28 9.68
C ASP A 172 0.50 -10.65 9.84
N VAL A 173 1.04 -10.02 8.80
CA VAL A 173 2.31 -9.26 8.88
C VAL A 173 2.22 -8.16 9.93
N VAL A 174 1.14 -7.36 9.92
CA VAL A 174 0.97 -6.25 10.87
C VAL A 174 0.76 -6.77 12.29
N ALA A 175 0.05 -7.87 12.48
CA ALA A 175 -0.16 -8.50 13.80
C ALA A 175 1.13 -9.05 14.42
N ALA A 176 2.14 -9.34 13.61
CA ALA A 176 3.46 -9.82 14.05
C ALA A 176 4.46 -8.70 14.40
N LEU A 177 4.13 -7.41 14.18
CA LEU A 177 5.00 -6.25 14.44
C LEU A 177 4.94 -5.76 15.89
#